data_ced0aa736cd34ffc196382a34e0d23e3
#
_entry.id   ced0aa736cd34ffc196382a34e0d23e3
#
_cell.length_a   1.000
_cell.length_b   1.000
_cell.length_c   1.000
_cell.angle_alpha   90.00
_cell.angle_beta   90.00
_cell.angle_gamma   90.00
#
_symmetry.space_group_name_H-M   'P 1'
#
loop_
_entity.id
_entity.type
_entity.pdbx_description
1 polymer ?
#
loop_
_entity_poly.entity_id
_entity_poly.type
_entity_poly.pdbx_seq_one_letter_code
_entity_poly.pdbx_strand_id
1 'polypeptide(L)'
;MAAVDEVQIREGVDQDTVETVRQVGSAYKHGWETEIEMDFAPMGLDEEIVRLISAKNEEPEWMTEWRLGAYRRWLQMKEPDWAMVHYPKIDFQKQYYYARPKSMEVKPKSLDEVDPKLLATYEKLGIPLREQMILAGVEGAEDAPAEGRKVAVDAVFDSVSVGTTFQAELKRAGVIFCSISEAIREHPELVKKYLGSVVPVSDNFYATLNSAVFSDGSFVYVPPGVRCP
;
A
#
# COMPACT_ATOMS: atom_id res chain seq x y z
N MET A 1 -13.91 21.95 5.48
CA MET A 1 -15.06 21.13 5.92
C MET A 1 -16.05 21.14 4.76
N ALA A 2 -15.96 20.16 3.86
CA ALA A 2 -16.99 19.90 2.88
C ALA A 2 -18.03 19.00 3.56
N ALA A 3 -19.27 19.48 3.60
CA ALA A 3 -20.41 18.72 4.12
C ALA A 3 -20.55 17.47 3.26
N VAL A 4 -20.59 16.31 3.92
CA VAL A 4 -21.00 15.06 3.28
C VAL A 4 -22.47 15.25 2.90
N ASP A 5 -22.72 15.42 1.61
CA ASP A 5 -24.07 15.55 1.07
C ASP A 5 -24.92 14.34 1.51
N GLU A 6 -26.12 14.63 1.97
CA GLU A 6 -27.09 13.64 2.42
C GLU A 6 -27.24 12.55 1.35
N VAL A 7 -26.85 11.34 1.69
CA VAL A 7 -27.11 10.15 0.88
C VAL A 7 -28.63 10.05 0.71
N GLN A 8 -29.14 10.32 -0.49
CA GLN A 8 -30.56 10.13 -0.81
C GLN A 8 -30.87 8.63 -0.70
N ILE A 9 -31.47 8.25 0.41
CA ILE A 9 -31.93 6.89 0.68
C ILE A 9 -33.18 6.66 -0.17
N ARG A 10 -33.13 5.69 -1.09
CA ARG A 10 -34.31 5.27 -1.86
C ARG A 10 -35.38 4.69 -0.94
N GLU A 11 -36.65 5.00 -1.21
CA GLU A 11 -37.79 4.37 -0.54
C GLU A 11 -37.73 2.83 -0.70
N GLY A 12 -37.79 2.11 0.42
CA GLY A 12 -37.77 0.64 0.46
C GLY A 12 -36.54 -0.01 1.10
N VAL A 13 -35.57 0.79 1.60
CA VAL A 13 -34.46 0.28 2.39
C VAL A 13 -34.88 0.21 3.86
N ASP A 14 -34.66 -0.95 4.52
CA ASP A 14 -35.03 -1.11 5.93
C ASP A 14 -34.17 -0.18 6.84
N GLN A 15 -34.75 0.19 8.00
CA GLN A 15 -34.12 1.15 8.91
C GLN A 15 -32.79 0.65 9.48
N ASP A 16 -32.61 -0.66 9.69
CA ASP A 16 -31.39 -1.25 10.20
C ASP A 16 -30.24 -1.13 9.18
N THR A 17 -30.55 -1.29 7.89
CA THR A 17 -29.59 -1.06 6.80
C THR A 17 -29.18 0.42 6.73
N VAL A 18 -30.13 1.35 6.89
CA VAL A 18 -29.87 2.80 6.91
C VAL A 18 -28.98 3.18 8.10
N GLU A 19 -29.25 2.63 9.28
CA GLU A 19 -28.49 2.87 10.50
C GLU A 19 -27.08 2.28 10.41
N THR A 20 -26.93 1.10 9.82
CA THR A 20 -25.64 0.46 9.54
C THR A 20 -24.82 1.30 8.55
N VAL A 21 -25.42 1.80 7.46
CA VAL A 21 -24.75 2.69 6.50
C VAL A 21 -24.35 4.02 7.13
N ARG A 22 -25.19 4.61 8.01
CA ARG A 22 -24.85 5.82 8.76
C ARG A 22 -23.71 5.60 9.77
N GLN A 23 -23.70 4.47 10.46
CA GLN A 23 -22.61 4.10 11.36
C GLN A 23 -21.30 3.84 10.63
N VAL A 24 -21.35 3.24 9.43
CA VAL A 24 -20.18 3.09 8.57
C VAL A 24 -19.71 4.44 8.01
N GLY A 25 -20.63 5.37 7.73
CA GLY A 25 -20.30 6.71 7.21
C GLY A 25 -19.83 7.71 8.28
N SER A 26 -20.15 7.52 9.58
CA SER A 26 -19.83 8.48 10.64
C SER A 26 -18.57 8.15 11.47
N ALA A 27 -18.14 6.90 11.48
CA ALA A 27 -16.88 6.46 12.10
C ALA A 27 -16.47 5.14 11.47
N TYR A 28 -15.77 5.18 10.35
CA TYR A 28 -15.13 3.98 9.84
C TYR A 28 -14.21 3.42 10.93
N LYS A 29 -14.64 2.32 11.55
CA LYS A 29 -14.01 1.76 12.76
C LYS A 29 -12.53 1.42 12.56
N HIS A 30 -12.10 1.29 11.32
CA HIS A 30 -10.75 0.91 10.92
C HIS A 30 -10.14 1.85 9.87
N GLY A 31 -10.69 3.04 9.67
CA GLY A 31 -10.17 4.02 8.72
C GLY A 31 -10.16 5.44 9.29
N TRP A 32 -9.24 6.26 8.84
CA TRP A 32 -9.11 7.67 9.20
C TRP A 32 -8.38 8.43 8.09
N GLU A 33 -8.60 9.71 8.01
CA GLU A 33 -7.80 10.61 7.19
C GLU A 33 -6.53 11.03 7.95
N THR A 34 -5.40 11.02 7.27
CA THR A 34 -4.14 11.56 7.76
C THR A 34 -3.90 12.91 7.12
N GLU A 35 -3.71 13.96 7.93
CA GLU A 35 -3.35 15.30 7.46
C GLU A 35 -1.82 15.43 7.30
N ILE A 36 -1.20 14.52 6.54
CA ILE A 36 0.23 14.57 6.23
C ILE A 36 0.42 15.26 4.89
N GLU A 37 1.40 16.17 4.80
CA GLU A 37 1.73 16.78 3.51
C GLU A 37 2.29 15.74 2.55
N MET A 38 1.65 15.65 1.38
CA MET A 38 1.97 14.69 0.33
C MET A 38 2.59 15.36 -0.89
N ASP A 39 3.51 14.66 -1.54
CA ASP A 39 4.02 14.98 -2.86
C ASP A 39 3.36 14.03 -3.88
N PHE A 40 2.60 14.59 -4.80
CA PHE A 40 1.82 13.83 -5.78
C PHE A 40 2.51 13.82 -7.14
N ALA A 41 2.47 12.69 -7.84
CA ALA A 41 2.71 12.67 -9.27
C ALA A 41 1.64 13.48 -10.03
N PRO A 42 1.87 13.88 -11.28
CA PRO A 42 0.84 14.50 -12.09
C PRO A 42 -0.44 13.64 -12.16
N MET A 43 -1.58 14.32 -12.24
CA MET A 43 -2.89 13.66 -12.33
C MET A 43 -3.05 12.98 -13.69
N GLY A 44 -3.71 11.83 -13.68
CA GLY A 44 -3.97 11.03 -14.89
C GLY A 44 -3.02 9.85 -15.02
N LEU A 45 -3.26 9.02 -16.02
CA LEU A 45 -2.48 7.82 -16.29
C LEU A 45 -2.11 7.72 -17.78
N ASP A 46 -0.82 7.70 -18.03
CA ASP A 46 -0.19 7.47 -19.31
C ASP A 46 1.12 6.68 -19.16
N GLU A 47 1.86 6.44 -20.24
CA GLU A 47 3.14 5.74 -20.17
C GLU A 47 4.20 6.52 -19.37
N GLU A 48 4.13 7.86 -19.32
CA GLU A 48 5.08 8.69 -18.58
C GLU A 48 4.86 8.53 -17.07
N ILE A 49 3.62 8.48 -16.61
CA ILE A 49 3.28 8.21 -15.21
C ILE A 49 3.70 6.80 -14.81
N VAL A 50 3.48 5.79 -15.66
CA VAL A 50 3.94 4.42 -15.40
C VAL A 50 5.47 4.36 -15.26
N ARG A 51 6.21 5.04 -16.15
CA ARG A 51 7.68 5.15 -16.06
C ARG A 51 8.13 5.94 -14.83
N LEU A 52 7.39 6.98 -14.45
CA LEU A 52 7.67 7.77 -13.26
C LEU A 52 7.54 6.91 -11.99
N ILE A 53 6.48 6.10 -11.86
CA ILE A 53 6.30 5.15 -10.75
C ILE A 53 7.51 4.21 -10.67
N SER A 54 7.87 3.60 -11.79
CA SER A 54 9.02 2.68 -11.88
C SER A 54 10.34 3.37 -11.49
N ALA A 55 10.57 4.59 -11.97
CA ALA A 55 11.76 5.37 -11.63
C ALA A 55 11.81 5.78 -10.16
N LYS A 56 10.68 6.16 -9.56
CA LYS A 56 10.58 6.51 -8.13
C LYS A 56 10.87 5.32 -7.22
N ASN A 57 10.51 4.10 -7.66
CA ASN A 57 10.78 2.85 -6.95
C ASN A 57 12.14 2.23 -7.30
N GLU A 58 12.94 2.92 -8.13
CA GLU A 58 14.26 2.44 -8.59
C GLU A 58 14.20 1.03 -9.21
N GLU A 59 13.13 0.78 -9.97
CA GLU A 59 12.88 -0.53 -10.55
C GLU A 59 13.79 -0.82 -11.76
N PRO A 60 14.22 -2.08 -11.94
CA PRO A 60 14.96 -2.49 -13.12
C PRO A 60 14.06 -2.48 -14.38
N GLU A 61 14.67 -2.32 -15.56
CA GLU A 61 13.98 -2.17 -16.83
C GLU A 61 12.92 -3.26 -17.11
N TRP A 62 13.19 -4.52 -16.73
CA TRP A 62 12.23 -5.61 -16.91
C TRP A 62 10.90 -5.38 -16.18
N MET A 63 10.93 -4.68 -15.02
CA MET A 63 9.73 -4.35 -14.26
C MET A 63 8.99 -3.19 -14.92
N THR A 64 9.72 -2.19 -15.40
CA THR A 64 9.15 -1.08 -16.17
C THR A 64 8.41 -1.59 -17.41
N GLU A 65 9.02 -2.50 -18.19
CA GLU A 65 8.39 -3.09 -19.36
C GLU A 65 7.19 -3.97 -19.01
N TRP A 66 7.23 -4.68 -17.88
CA TRP A 66 6.09 -5.45 -17.38
C TRP A 66 4.90 -4.54 -17.08
N ARG A 67 5.13 -3.40 -16.41
CA ARG A 67 4.10 -2.39 -16.11
C ARG A 67 3.52 -1.76 -17.38
N LEU A 68 4.37 -1.39 -18.31
CA LEU A 68 3.94 -0.83 -19.60
C LEU A 68 3.11 -1.83 -20.41
N GLY A 69 3.47 -3.11 -20.37
CA GLY A 69 2.69 -4.18 -20.95
C GLY A 69 1.29 -4.29 -20.33
N ALA A 70 1.20 -4.17 -19.01
CA ALA A 70 -0.07 -4.13 -18.27
C ALA A 70 -0.90 -2.90 -18.67
N TYR A 71 -0.29 -1.71 -18.69
CA TYR A 71 -0.96 -0.47 -19.07
C TYR A 71 -1.53 -0.53 -20.49
N ARG A 72 -0.74 -0.95 -21.48
CA ARG A 72 -1.18 -1.08 -22.88
C ARG A 72 -2.32 -2.10 -23.04
N ARG A 73 -2.31 -3.17 -22.23
CA ARG A 73 -3.41 -4.13 -22.19
C ARG A 73 -4.66 -3.50 -21.58
N TRP A 74 -4.51 -2.78 -20.46
CA TRP A 74 -5.61 -2.11 -19.79
C TRP A 74 -6.36 -1.14 -20.71
N LEU A 75 -5.65 -0.39 -21.56
CA LEU A 75 -6.26 0.51 -22.54
C LEU A 75 -7.17 -0.21 -23.56
N GLN A 76 -7.01 -1.51 -23.74
CA GLN A 76 -7.83 -2.33 -24.63
C GLN A 76 -8.99 -3.03 -23.91
N MET A 77 -9.03 -2.93 -22.58
CA MET A 77 -10.06 -3.57 -21.77
C MET A 77 -11.23 -2.61 -21.51
N LYS A 78 -12.39 -3.20 -21.25
CA LYS A 78 -13.58 -2.47 -20.82
C LYS A 78 -13.81 -2.73 -19.35
N GLU A 79 -14.19 -1.68 -18.62
CA GLU A 79 -14.63 -1.81 -17.23
C GLU A 79 -15.82 -2.78 -17.15
N PRO A 80 -15.81 -3.74 -16.20
CA PRO A 80 -16.86 -4.73 -16.08
C PRO A 80 -18.20 -4.08 -15.69
N ASP A 81 -19.26 -4.49 -16.37
CA ASP A 81 -20.64 -4.00 -16.19
C ASP A 81 -21.62 -5.08 -15.68
N TRP A 82 -21.10 -6.30 -15.45
CA TRP A 82 -21.91 -7.47 -15.03
C TRP A 82 -22.22 -7.50 -13.53
N ALA A 83 -21.45 -6.77 -12.70
CA ALA A 83 -21.70 -6.73 -11.27
C ALA A 83 -22.96 -5.91 -10.95
N MET A 84 -23.81 -6.43 -10.06
CA MET A 84 -25.05 -5.75 -9.61
C MET A 84 -24.71 -4.67 -8.56
N VAL A 85 -23.77 -3.79 -8.86
CA VAL A 85 -23.37 -2.67 -8.04
C VAL A 85 -23.59 -1.36 -8.80
N HIS A 86 -23.94 -0.32 -8.06
CA HIS A 86 -24.17 1.01 -8.63
C HIS A 86 -23.22 1.99 -7.99
N TYR A 87 -22.31 2.54 -8.78
CA TYR A 87 -21.37 3.59 -8.39
C TYR A 87 -21.26 4.64 -9.50
N PRO A 88 -20.86 5.87 -9.19
CA PRO A 88 -20.60 6.89 -10.21
C PRO A 88 -19.52 6.41 -11.18
N LYS A 89 -19.62 6.80 -12.44
CA LYS A 89 -18.60 6.49 -13.44
C LYS A 89 -17.25 7.05 -12.97
N ILE A 90 -16.25 6.18 -12.90
CA ILE A 90 -14.88 6.54 -12.53
C ILE A 90 -14.20 7.21 -13.73
N ASP A 91 -13.62 8.39 -13.50
CA ASP A 91 -12.73 9.03 -14.44
C ASP A 91 -11.28 8.72 -14.04
N PHE A 92 -10.69 7.74 -14.70
CA PHE A 92 -9.32 7.29 -14.43
C PHE A 92 -8.26 8.34 -14.77
N GLN A 93 -8.62 9.41 -15.50
CA GLN A 93 -7.71 10.53 -15.78
C GLN A 93 -7.77 11.63 -14.71
N LYS A 94 -8.71 11.52 -13.75
CA LYS A 94 -8.83 12.42 -12.59
C LYS A 94 -8.39 11.76 -11.29
N GLN A 95 -7.41 10.86 -11.37
CA GLN A 95 -6.83 10.17 -10.22
C GLN A 95 -5.33 10.45 -10.12
N TYR A 96 -4.79 10.38 -8.91
CA TYR A 96 -3.35 10.35 -8.66
C TYR A 96 -2.93 8.89 -8.48
N TYR A 97 -1.91 8.46 -9.20
CA TYR A 97 -1.43 7.08 -9.19
C TYR A 97 -0.14 6.87 -8.38
N TYR A 98 0.43 7.96 -7.88
CA TYR A 98 1.57 7.93 -6.98
C TYR A 98 1.53 9.13 -6.04
N ALA A 99 1.76 8.87 -4.75
CA ALA A 99 1.90 9.89 -3.72
C ALA A 99 2.91 9.43 -2.66
N ARG A 100 3.68 10.35 -2.10
CA ARG A 100 4.59 10.06 -0.98
C ARG A 100 4.52 11.16 0.07
N PRO A 101 4.70 10.83 1.36
CA PRO A 101 4.85 11.84 2.41
C PRO A 101 6.12 12.68 2.22
N LYS A 102 6.02 13.99 2.38
CA LYS A 102 7.18 14.90 2.34
C LYS A 102 8.11 14.73 3.53
N SER A 103 7.59 14.28 4.67
CA SER A 103 8.31 14.16 5.95
C SER A 103 9.33 13.00 6.02
N MET A 104 9.41 12.14 5.01
CA MET A 104 10.31 10.96 5.03
C MET A 104 11.76 11.24 4.61
N GLU A 105 12.15 12.48 4.40
CA GLU A 105 13.51 12.82 3.92
C GLU A 105 14.56 12.86 5.03
N VAL A 106 14.16 12.94 6.30
CA VAL A 106 15.09 13.06 7.45
C VAL A 106 14.86 11.92 8.43
N LYS A 107 15.93 11.17 8.75
CA LYS A 107 15.86 10.12 9.79
C LYS A 107 15.85 10.77 11.18
N PRO A 108 14.79 10.59 11.98
CA PRO A 108 14.74 11.13 13.35
C PRO A 108 15.67 10.35 14.29
N LYS A 109 16.19 11.02 15.30
CA LYS A 109 17.02 10.39 16.35
C LYS A 109 16.19 9.82 17.50
N SER A 110 14.98 10.32 17.67
CA SER A 110 14.04 9.86 18.70
C SER A 110 12.59 10.01 18.22
N LEU A 111 11.64 9.37 18.92
CA LEU A 111 10.22 9.53 18.64
C LEU A 111 9.73 10.98 18.80
N ASP A 112 10.38 11.78 19.62
CA ASP A 112 10.01 13.20 19.82
C ASP A 112 10.26 14.06 18.57
N GLU A 113 11.11 13.60 17.66
CA GLU A 113 11.39 14.24 16.37
C GLU A 113 10.47 13.75 15.24
N VAL A 114 9.68 12.70 15.49
CA VAL A 114 8.74 12.13 14.53
C VAL A 114 7.46 12.96 14.52
N ASP A 115 6.84 13.11 13.35
CA ASP A 115 5.55 13.79 13.24
C ASP A 115 4.53 13.14 14.18
N PRO A 116 3.96 13.89 15.15
CA PRO A 116 2.98 13.36 16.09
C PRO A 116 1.75 12.72 15.41
N LYS A 117 1.39 13.18 14.21
CA LYS A 117 0.27 12.61 13.43
C LYS A 117 0.60 11.22 12.92
N LEU A 118 1.85 10.99 12.53
CA LEU A 118 2.32 9.66 12.11
C LEU A 118 2.33 8.70 13.29
N LEU A 119 2.83 9.12 14.45
CA LEU A 119 2.80 8.31 15.68
C LEU A 119 1.37 7.98 16.12
N ALA A 120 0.48 8.95 16.10
CA ALA A 120 -0.94 8.72 16.40
C ALA A 120 -1.60 7.73 15.42
N THR A 121 -1.13 7.68 14.19
CA THR A 121 -1.56 6.70 13.19
C THR A 121 -1.08 5.30 13.54
N TYR A 122 0.19 5.14 13.91
CA TYR A 122 0.74 3.85 14.35
C TYR A 122 0.06 3.33 15.62
N GLU A 123 -0.24 4.21 16.56
CA GLU A 123 -0.98 3.86 17.78
C GLU A 123 -2.40 3.37 17.47
N LYS A 124 -3.12 4.04 16.56
CA LYS A 124 -4.45 3.61 16.11
C LYS A 124 -4.42 2.25 15.43
N LEU A 125 -3.35 1.93 14.70
CA LEU A 125 -3.12 0.62 14.09
C LEU A 125 -2.76 -0.47 15.11
N GLY A 126 -2.50 -0.10 16.36
CA GLY A 126 -2.08 -1.04 17.40
C GLY A 126 -0.65 -1.57 17.16
N ILE A 127 0.18 -0.82 16.47
CA ILE A 127 1.59 -1.19 16.24
C ILE A 127 2.35 -1.03 17.55
N PRO A 128 3.09 -2.05 18.02
CA PRO A 128 3.88 -1.95 19.24
C PRO A 128 4.93 -0.83 19.18
N LEU A 129 5.28 -0.23 20.32
CA LEU A 129 6.13 0.96 20.38
C LEU A 129 7.51 0.77 19.71
N ARG A 130 8.12 -0.39 19.88
CA ARG A 130 9.41 -0.72 19.23
C ARG A 130 9.27 -0.69 17.71
N GLU A 131 8.24 -1.31 17.20
CA GLU A 131 7.94 -1.35 15.76
C GLU A 131 7.60 0.06 15.24
N GLN A 132 6.91 0.89 16.03
CA GLN A 132 6.68 2.30 15.69
C GLN A 132 8.02 3.05 15.53
N MET A 133 8.97 2.83 16.44
CA MET A 133 10.32 3.45 16.36
C MET A 133 11.06 3.02 15.11
N ILE A 134 11.02 1.73 14.75
CA ILE A 134 11.65 1.19 13.54
C ILE A 134 10.99 1.78 12.29
N LEU A 135 9.67 1.75 12.23
CA LEU A 135 8.89 2.28 11.10
C LEU A 135 9.05 3.79 10.93
N ALA A 136 9.23 4.52 12.03
CA ALA A 136 9.52 5.95 12.00
C ALA A 136 10.99 6.25 11.62
N GLY A 137 11.83 5.22 11.44
CA GLY A 137 13.24 5.37 11.08
C GLY A 137 14.12 5.87 12.20
N VAL A 138 13.71 5.72 13.47
CA VAL A 138 14.50 6.15 14.64
C VAL A 138 15.81 5.39 14.72
N GLU A 139 16.91 6.11 14.85
CA GLU A 139 18.26 5.55 14.90
C GLU A 139 18.43 4.60 16.10
N GLY A 140 18.91 3.38 15.86
CA GLY A 140 19.13 2.37 16.92
C GLY A 140 17.86 1.65 17.41
N ALA A 141 16.70 1.92 16.85
CA ALA A 141 15.45 1.27 17.25
C ALA A 141 15.45 -0.25 17.08
N GLU A 142 16.23 -0.77 16.13
CA GLU A 142 16.36 -2.22 15.90
C GLU A 142 17.01 -2.96 17.07
N ASP A 143 17.86 -2.29 17.83
CA ASP A 143 18.56 -2.84 19.00
C ASP A 143 17.71 -2.81 20.28
N ALA A 144 16.57 -2.13 20.26
CA ALA A 144 15.67 -2.07 21.40
C ALA A 144 15.05 -3.45 21.70
N PRO A 145 14.91 -3.84 22.98
CA PRO A 145 14.32 -5.10 23.34
C PRO A 145 12.85 -5.17 22.91
N ALA A 146 12.46 -6.29 22.31
CA ALA A 146 11.05 -6.54 21.98
C ALA A 146 10.28 -6.91 23.26
N GLU A 147 9.37 -6.07 23.69
CA GLU A 147 8.46 -6.35 24.78
C GLU A 147 7.14 -6.93 24.26
N GLY A 148 6.68 -8.03 24.85
CA GLY A 148 5.41 -8.65 24.52
C GLY A 148 5.43 -9.58 23.31
N ARG A 149 4.32 -9.63 22.56
CA ARG A 149 4.14 -10.48 21.38
C ARG A 149 4.97 -9.93 20.21
N LYS A 150 5.86 -10.75 19.66
CA LYS A 150 6.60 -10.39 18.46
C LYS A 150 5.65 -10.41 17.25
N VAL A 151 5.51 -9.27 16.60
CA VAL A 151 4.70 -9.13 15.38
C VAL A 151 5.59 -8.48 14.32
N ALA A 152 5.84 -9.20 13.23
CA ALA A 152 6.52 -8.62 12.09
C ALA A 152 5.55 -7.71 11.33
N VAL A 153 5.95 -6.48 11.10
CA VAL A 153 5.14 -5.46 10.42
C VAL A 153 5.91 -4.97 9.20
N ASP A 154 5.22 -4.91 8.09
CA ASP A 154 5.64 -4.16 6.90
C ASP A 154 4.61 -3.05 6.69
N ALA A 155 5.07 -1.81 6.68
CA ALA A 155 4.20 -0.66 6.58
C ALA A 155 4.45 0.08 5.27
N VAL A 156 3.39 0.26 4.52
CA VAL A 156 3.35 1.08 3.31
C VAL A 156 2.47 2.29 3.58
N PHE A 157 2.99 3.47 3.31
CA PHE A 157 2.25 4.71 3.41
C PHE A 157 2.07 5.29 2.01
N ASP A 158 0.83 5.23 1.52
CA ASP A 158 0.49 5.51 0.13
C ASP A 158 1.36 4.72 -0.87
N SER A 159 2.28 5.38 -1.56
CA SER A 159 3.09 4.74 -2.59
C SER A 159 4.50 4.36 -2.13
N VAL A 160 4.82 4.47 -0.85
CA VAL A 160 6.19 4.27 -0.33
C VAL A 160 6.21 3.32 0.86
N SER A 161 7.12 2.34 0.83
CA SER A 161 7.41 1.55 2.02
C SER A 161 8.07 2.42 3.09
N VAL A 162 7.50 2.37 4.29
CA VAL A 162 8.01 3.07 5.47
C VAL A 162 9.10 2.25 6.13
N GLY A 163 8.91 0.95 6.19
CA GLY A 163 9.87 0.03 6.77
C GLY A 163 9.27 -1.34 7.05
N THR A 164 10.17 -2.31 7.26
CA THR A 164 9.84 -3.69 7.60
C THR A 164 10.55 -4.08 8.89
N THR A 165 9.82 -4.59 9.87
CA THR A 165 10.38 -4.99 11.18
C THR A 165 10.78 -6.48 11.20
N PHE A 166 11.66 -6.89 12.11
CA PHE A 166 12.14 -8.27 12.27
C PHE A 166 12.82 -8.88 11.03
N GLN A 167 13.19 -8.10 10.05
CA GLN A 167 13.78 -8.56 8.80
C GLN A 167 15.04 -9.43 9.03
N ALA A 168 15.94 -8.99 9.93
CA ALA A 168 17.16 -9.71 10.24
C ALA A 168 16.89 -11.05 10.96
N GLU A 169 15.93 -11.14 11.86
CA GLU A 169 15.55 -12.38 12.55
C GLU A 169 14.94 -13.37 11.57
N LEU A 170 14.02 -12.94 10.73
CA LEU A 170 13.39 -13.76 9.70
C LEU A 170 14.41 -14.25 8.67
N LYS A 171 15.34 -13.39 8.26
CA LYS A 171 16.44 -13.77 7.36
C LYS A 171 17.34 -14.86 7.96
N ARG A 172 17.64 -14.83 9.27
CA ARG A 172 18.38 -15.92 9.95
C ARG A 172 17.59 -17.23 9.96
N ALA A 173 16.27 -17.16 10.02
CA ALA A 173 15.40 -18.33 9.89
C ALA A 173 15.24 -18.82 8.44
N GLY A 174 15.81 -18.11 7.46
CA GLY A 174 15.70 -18.42 6.03
C GLY A 174 14.44 -17.84 5.37
N VAL A 175 13.69 -17.00 6.06
CA VAL A 175 12.47 -16.35 5.53
C VAL A 175 12.86 -14.98 4.97
N ILE A 176 12.35 -14.63 3.78
CA ILE A 176 12.44 -13.30 3.22
C ILE A 176 11.15 -12.56 3.59
N PHE A 177 11.31 -11.40 4.22
CA PHE A 177 10.21 -10.48 4.52
C PHE A 177 10.69 -9.06 4.28
N CYS A 178 10.15 -8.42 3.28
CA CYS A 178 10.56 -7.07 2.86
C CYS A 178 9.45 -6.41 2.04
N SER A 179 9.62 -5.16 1.65
CA SER A 179 8.75 -4.53 0.68
C SER A 179 8.87 -5.20 -0.69
N ILE A 180 7.81 -5.11 -1.52
CA ILE A 180 7.89 -5.61 -2.90
C ILE A 180 8.91 -4.84 -3.72
N SER A 181 9.09 -3.54 -3.46
CA SER A 181 10.10 -2.71 -4.11
C SER A 181 11.51 -3.20 -3.81
N GLU A 182 11.81 -3.58 -2.56
CA GLU A 182 13.07 -4.21 -2.19
C GLU A 182 13.22 -5.58 -2.87
N ALA A 183 12.16 -6.41 -2.85
CA ALA A 183 12.20 -7.73 -3.47
C ALA A 183 12.45 -7.68 -4.99
N ILE A 184 11.92 -6.68 -5.68
CA ILE A 184 12.15 -6.48 -7.12
C ILE A 184 13.64 -6.24 -7.40
N ARG A 185 14.35 -5.55 -6.52
CA ARG A 185 15.78 -5.23 -6.66
C ARG A 185 16.67 -6.37 -6.17
N GLU A 186 16.39 -6.91 -4.97
CA GLU A 186 17.28 -7.88 -4.29
C GLU A 186 16.98 -9.33 -4.64
N HIS A 187 15.73 -9.64 -5.03
CA HIS A 187 15.25 -10.99 -5.31
C HIS A 187 14.50 -11.10 -6.66
N PRO A 188 15.04 -10.53 -7.76
CA PRO A 188 14.33 -10.41 -9.03
C PRO A 188 13.87 -11.75 -9.61
N GLU A 189 14.62 -12.82 -9.39
CA GLU A 189 14.28 -14.15 -9.92
C GLU A 189 13.03 -14.76 -9.22
N LEU A 190 12.87 -14.49 -7.92
CA LEU A 190 11.66 -14.90 -7.20
C LEU A 190 10.47 -14.05 -7.65
N VAL A 191 10.64 -12.74 -7.77
CA VAL A 191 9.57 -11.85 -8.20
C VAL A 191 9.13 -12.23 -9.62
N LYS A 192 10.04 -12.37 -10.57
CA LYS A 192 9.71 -12.79 -11.96
C LYS A 192 8.98 -14.11 -12.01
N LYS A 193 9.31 -15.05 -11.11
CA LYS A 193 8.68 -16.38 -11.05
C LYS A 193 7.23 -16.31 -10.55
N TYR A 194 6.96 -15.46 -9.57
CA TYR A 194 5.69 -15.49 -8.83
C TYR A 194 4.75 -14.32 -9.13
N LEU A 195 5.27 -13.17 -9.52
CA LEU A 195 4.45 -12.00 -9.85
C LEU A 195 3.51 -12.32 -11.02
N GLY A 196 2.22 -12.16 -10.79
CA GLY A 196 1.19 -12.47 -11.79
C GLY A 196 0.99 -13.97 -12.08
N SER A 197 1.55 -14.87 -11.27
CA SER A 197 1.42 -16.33 -11.48
C SER A 197 0.09 -16.89 -10.97
N VAL A 198 -0.51 -16.28 -9.97
CA VAL A 198 -1.81 -16.70 -9.39
C VAL A 198 -2.94 -15.85 -9.97
N VAL A 199 -2.80 -14.54 -9.90
CA VAL A 199 -3.70 -13.60 -10.60
C VAL A 199 -2.91 -13.02 -11.77
N PRO A 200 -3.14 -13.51 -13.00
CA PRO A 200 -2.40 -13.02 -14.15
C PRO A 200 -2.76 -11.57 -14.47
N VAL A 201 -1.80 -10.84 -15.07
CA VAL A 201 -1.98 -9.45 -15.49
C VAL A 201 -3.24 -9.26 -16.34
N SER A 202 -3.67 -10.28 -17.05
CA SER A 202 -4.83 -10.26 -17.94
C SER A 202 -6.13 -10.74 -17.31
N ASP A 203 -6.17 -10.97 -16.01
CA ASP A 203 -7.32 -11.58 -15.33
C ASP A 203 -8.59 -10.71 -15.48
N ASN A 204 -8.51 -9.46 -15.09
CA ASN A 204 -9.62 -8.52 -15.20
C ASN A 204 -9.13 -7.07 -15.30
N PHE A 205 -10.04 -6.15 -15.61
CA PHE A 205 -9.76 -4.72 -15.78
C PHE A 205 -8.99 -4.11 -14.60
N TYR A 206 -9.41 -4.36 -13.37
CA TYR A 206 -8.79 -3.78 -12.18
C TYR A 206 -7.46 -4.44 -11.81
N ALA A 207 -7.35 -5.76 -11.97
CA ALA A 207 -6.08 -6.46 -11.76
C ALA A 207 -5.03 -6.00 -12.77
N THR A 208 -5.44 -5.74 -14.02
CA THR A 208 -4.56 -5.20 -15.06
C THR A 208 -4.14 -3.77 -14.75
N LEU A 209 -5.07 -2.91 -14.32
CA LEU A 209 -4.76 -1.55 -13.88
C LEU A 209 -3.79 -1.57 -12.68
N ASN A 210 -4.10 -2.35 -11.65
CA ASN A 210 -3.22 -2.51 -10.49
C ASN A 210 -1.82 -2.97 -10.91
N SER A 211 -1.72 -3.90 -11.84
CA SER A 211 -0.42 -4.37 -12.35
C SER A 211 0.40 -3.25 -12.98
N ALA A 212 -0.25 -2.27 -13.63
CA ALA A 212 0.44 -1.12 -14.21
C ALA A 212 0.94 -0.11 -13.16
N VAL A 213 0.17 0.09 -12.07
CA VAL A 213 0.34 1.26 -11.19
C VAL A 213 0.64 0.94 -9.73
N PHE A 214 0.66 -0.34 -9.29
CA PHE A 214 0.98 -0.62 -7.90
C PHE A 214 2.35 -0.01 -7.55
N SER A 215 2.43 0.61 -6.40
CA SER A 215 3.64 1.34 -5.99
C SER A 215 4.48 0.55 -5.00
N ASP A 216 3.83 -0.07 -4.02
CA ASP A 216 4.52 -0.93 -3.07
C ASP A 216 3.56 -2.00 -2.50
N GLY A 217 4.06 -2.82 -1.60
CA GLY A 217 3.38 -3.92 -0.95
C GLY A 217 4.35 -4.79 -0.19
N SER A 218 3.86 -5.84 0.45
CA SER A 218 4.69 -6.75 1.23
C SER A 218 5.07 -7.99 0.41
N PHE A 219 6.32 -8.39 0.50
CA PHE A 219 6.85 -9.62 -0.07
C PHE A 219 7.27 -10.58 1.04
N VAL A 220 6.66 -11.76 1.07
CA VAL A 220 6.97 -12.83 2.02
C VAL A 220 7.30 -14.10 1.26
N TYR A 221 8.48 -14.64 1.49
CA TYR A 221 8.87 -15.93 0.92
C TYR A 221 9.43 -16.86 1.99
N VAL A 222 8.78 -18.00 2.18
CA VAL A 222 9.21 -19.07 3.06
C VAL A 222 9.69 -20.23 2.20
N PRO A 223 10.99 -20.55 2.18
CA PRO A 223 11.51 -21.65 1.38
C PRO A 223 10.96 -23.01 1.81
N PRO A 224 10.95 -24.02 0.93
CA PRO A 224 10.57 -25.39 1.29
C PRO A 224 11.40 -25.89 2.48
N GLY A 225 10.73 -26.52 3.45
CA GLY A 225 11.37 -27.08 4.65
C GLY A 225 11.68 -26.07 5.76
N VAL A 226 11.48 -24.78 5.51
CA VAL A 226 11.62 -23.73 6.54
C VAL A 226 10.28 -23.52 7.25
N ARG A 227 10.34 -23.46 8.58
CA ARG A 227 9.20 -23.08 9.42
C ARG A 227 9.37 -21.63 9.84
N CYS A 228 8.37 -20.80 9.51
CA CYS A 228 8.31 -19.44 10.02
C CYS A 228 8.00 -19.49 11.53
N PRO A 229 8.79 -18.82 12.38
CA PRO A 229 8.61 -18.82 13.84
C PRO A 229 7.32 -18.13 14.27
#